data_15e0f689e9ca44768910867d994021db
#
_entry.id   15e0f689e9ca44768910867d994021db
#
_cell.length_a   1.000
_cell.length_b   1.000
_cell.length_c   1.000
_cell.angle_alpha   90.00
_cell.angle_beta   90.00
_cell.angle_gamma   90.00
#
_symmetry.space_group_name_H-M   'P 1'
#
loop_
_entity.id
_entity.type
_entity.pdbx_description
1 polymer ?
#
loop_
_entity_poly.entity_id
_entity_poly.type
_entity_poly.pdbx_seq_one_letter_code
_entity_poly.pdbx_strand_id
1 'polypeptide(L)'
;MLSHPAEKYRPYPPIALPDRRWPDRQISHAPRWLSTDLRDGNQALAEPMDSARKLQFWDLLLECGFKEIEVAFPSASQTDFNFVRQLIDEQRIPEDVTIQVLTQARDPLILRTFEALRGARRATVHLYNATAPLFRELVFGMDKAEVIALATRATRLIRQQCEQQPETRWQYEYSPETFCFTEPEFALEICEAVADVWQPCAERPMIVNLPATVEVNTPNVYADQIEYFCRHFSRRGEVCISVHPHNDRGSGVASAELAVMAGADRVEGCLFGNGERTGNVCLVTLAMNLYSQGIDPELRFEQMNRVVEVVENCNQIPVHPRHPWAGSLAYTAFSGSHQDAIKKGFDARQPGDPWQMPYLPIDPQDIGCSYEAVIRVNSQSGKSGSAWLIEQNHGLKLPRGLQQDFSQHVQQATDSDGKEMTHHALWQLFRTRYGLQAQPALTLLDYQSASQQDGQLSLQATLRHHGETRRLQGQGNGLLSAAASGLSALFRQPFMIKDYHEHTLGARSDSRSVAYIRCVFPQGESYWGVGIDNDVARASLQALCNALSAADQAGGRK
;
A
#
# COMPACT_ATOMS: atom_id res chain seq x y z
N MET A 1 2.04 -23.57 -26.01
CA MET A 1 2.56 -22.37 -26.71
C MET A 1 3.19 -22.81 -28.02
N LEU A 2 3.18 -21.93 -29.06
CA LEU A 2 3.87 -22.20 -30.30
C LEU A 2 5.40 -22.20 -30.09
N SER A 3 6.14 -23.11 -30.73
CA SER A 3 7.60 -23.10 -30.74
C SER A 3 8.19 -21.93 -31.54
N HIS A 4 7.44 -21.48 -32.56
CA HIS A 4 7.79 -20.35 -33.43
C HIS A 4 6.70 -19.27 -33.43
N PRO A 5 6.61 -18.44 -32.37
CA PRO A 5 5.53 -17.44 -32.24
C PRO A 5 5.54 -16.38 -33.35
N ALA A 6 6.69 -16.13 -33.99
CA ALA A 6 6.79 -15.19 -35.11
C ALA A 6 6.00 -15.61 -36.37
N GLU A 7 5.57 -16.87 -36.46
CA GLU A 7 4.67 -17.31 -37.53
C GLU A 7 3.26 -16.70 -37.40
N LYS A 8 2.85 -16.37 -36.18
CA LYS A 8 1.51 -15.84 -35.86
C LYS A 8 1.52 -14.38 -35.41
N TYR A 9 2.52 -13.97 -34.66
CA TYR A 9 2.59 -12.65 -34.04
C TYR A 9 3.69 -11.80 -34.66
N ARG A 10 3.45 -10.50 -34.81
CA ARG A 10 4.42 -9.54 -35.34
C ARG A 10 4.79 -8.54 -34.25
N PRO A 11 6.05 -8.06 -34.19
CA PRO A 11 6.42 -6.95 -33.32
C PRO A 11 5.67 -5.70 -33.76
N TYR A 12 5.31 -4.87 -32.78
CA TYR A 12 4.76 -3.55 -33.07
C TYR A 12 5.85 -2.69 -33.75
N PRO A 13 5.53 -2.01 -34.85
CA PRO A 13 6.51 -1.18 -35.55
C PRO A 13 6.95 0.02 -34.69
N PRO A 14 8.24 0.36 -34.67
CA PRO A 14 8.72 1.54 -33.97
C PRO A 14 8.18 2.82 -34.62
N ILE A 15 8.02 3.88 -33.82
CA ILE A 15 7.70 5.20 -34.31
C ILE A 15 8.98 5.89 -34.81
N ALA A 16 8.91 6.49 -36.00
CA ALA A 16 10.03 7.22 -36.58
C ALA A 16 10.24 8.57 -35.85
N LEU A 17 10.94 8.54 -34.74
CA LEU A 17 11.25 9.70 -33.90
C LEU A 17 12.73 9.67 -33.50
N PRO A 18 13.68 9.98 -34.43
CA PRO A 18 15.11 9.84 -34.18
C PRO A 18 15.65 10.84 -33.14
N ASP A 19 14.99 11.98 -32.96
CA ASP A 19 15.34 13.06 -32.05
C ASP A 19 14.38 13.14 -30.84
N ARG A 20 13.94 11.99 -30.35
CA ARG A 20 13.04 11.92 -29.17
C ARG A 20 13.64 12.63 -27.98
N ARG A 21 12.81 13.34 -27.21
CA ARG A 21 13.21 14.18 -26.06
C ARG A 21 12.70 13.67 -24.73
N TRP A 22 11.67 12.82 -24.74
CA TRP A 22 11.03 12.34 -23.52
C TRP A 22 12.00 11.57 -22.58
N PRO A 23 13.02 10.81 -23.04
CA PRO A 23 13.89 10.07 -22.14
C PRO A 23 14.72 10.97 -21.21
N ASP A 24 15.00 12.19 -21.64
CA ASP A 24 15.79 13.17 -20.85
C ASP A 24 14.93 14.06 -19.94
N ARG A 25 13.59 13.88 -19.96
CA ARG A 25 12.66 14.64 -19.13
C ARG A 25 12.42 13.95 -17.81
N GLN A 26 12.05 14.74 -16.82
CA GLN A 26 11.61 14.28 -15.50
C GLN A 26 10.22 14.85 -15.21
N ILE A 27 9.38 14.07 -14.55
CA ILE A 27 8.11 14.55 -14.04
C ILE A 27 8.43 15.43 -12.82
N SER A 28 7.95 16.67 -12.82
CA SER A 28 8.20 17.66 -11.75
C SER A 28 6.94 18.07 -10.99
N HIS A 29 5.77 17.68 -11.48
CA HIS A 29 4.46 17.95 -10.87
C HIS A 29 3.48 16.85 -11.26
N ALA A 30 2.41 16.70 -10.50
CA ALA A 30 1.36 15.73 -10.82
C ALA A 30 0.69 16.05 -12.16
N PRO A 31 0.32 15.04 -12.95
CA PRO A 31 -0.62 15.22 -14.05
C PRO A 31 -2.02 15.54 -13.48
N ARG A 32 -2.94 16.03 -14.31
CA ARG A 32 -4.36 16.00 -13.98
C ARG A 32 -4.81 14.54 -13.89
N TRP A 33 -5.72 14.26 -12.97
CA TRP A 33 -6.21 12.90 -12.73
C TRP A 33 -7.67 12.77 -13.11
N LEU A 34 -8.00 11.75 -13.89
CA LEU A 34 -9.38 11.31 -14.09
C LEU A 34 -9.54 9.88 -13.54
N SER A 35 -10.47 9.67 -12.61
CA SER A 35 -10.92 8.33 -12.27
C SER A 35 -11.98 7.87 -13.26
N THR A 36 -11.77 6.67 -13.82
CA THR A 36 -12.76 5.98 -14.67
C THR A 36 -13.41 4.79 -13.95
N ASP A 37 -13.22 4.68 -12.63
CA ASP A 37 -13.72 3.55 -11.82
C ASP A 37 -15.22 3.32 -11.98
N LEU A 38 -16.01 4.40 -11.97
CA LEU A 38 -17.48 4.33 -12.01
C LEU A 38 -18.04 4.08 -13.40
N ARG A 39 -17.22 4.18 -14.46
CA ARG A 39 -17.61 3.89 -15.84
C ARG A 39 -16.85 2.67 -16.37
N ASP A 40 -15.58 2.79 -16.72
CA ASP A 40 -14.78 1.73 -17.35
C ASP A 40 -14.49 0.59 -16.35
N GLY A 41 -14.13 0.94 -15.13
CA GLY A 41 -13.98 -0.02 -14.04
C GLY A 41 -15.26 -0.77 -13.74
N ASN A 42 -16.39 -0.06 -13.65
CA ASN A 42 -17.70 -0.66 -13.35
C ASN A 42 -18.22 -1.57 -14.50
N GLN A 43 -18.03 -1.17 -15.75
CA GLN A 43 -18.53 -1.99 -16.89
C GLN A 43 -17.79 -3.33 -17.01
N ALA A 44 -16.59 -3.44 -16.46
CA ALA A 44 -15.77 -4.65 -16.51
C ALA A 44 -16.07 -5.63 -15.34
N LEU A 45 -16.94 -5.27 -14.41
CA LEU A 45 -17.32 -6.12 -13.29
C LEU A 45 -18.31 -7.19 -13.73
N ALA A 46 -18.14 -8.43 -13.24
CA ALA A 46 -19.12 -9.49 -13.45
C ALA A 46 -20.50 -9.13 -12.85
N GLU A 47 -20.48 -8.40 -11.73
CA GLU A 47 -21.66 -7.81 -11.09
C GLU A 47 -21.45 -6.30 -10.99
N PRO A 48 -21.91 -5.51 -11.99
CA PRO A 48 -21.80 -4.05 -11.96
C PRO A 48 -22.39 -3.46 -10.68
N MET A 49 -21.80 -2.35 -10.22
CA MET A 49 -22.23 -1.69 -8.99
C MET A 49 -23.67 -1.19 -9.11
N ASP A 50 -24.45 -1.44 -8.07
CA ASP A 50 -25.71 -0.76 -7.85
C ASP A 50 -25.50 0.72 -7.43
N SER A 51 -26.57 1.50 -7.32
CA SER A 51 -26.47 2.92 -6.95
C SER A 51 -25.83 3.14 -5.58
N ALA A 52 -26.03 2.24 -4.63
CA ALA A 52 -25.46 2.38 -3.29
C ALA A 52 -23.93 2.21 -3.30
N ARG A 53 -23.43 1.18 -3.99
CA ARG A 53 -21.98 0.95 -4.16
C ARG A 53 -21.35 2.06 -5.00
N LYS A 54 -22.04 2.54 -6.08
CA LYS A 54 -21.58 3.70 -6.86
C LYS A 54 -21.46 4.96 -6.01
N LEU A 55 -22.42 5.24 -5.11
CA LEU A 55 -22.33 6.39 -4.21
C LEU A 55 -21.18 6.23 -3.19
N GLN A 56 -21.00 5.04 -2.62
CA GLN A 56 -19.89 4.77 -1.70
C GLN A 56 -18.54 4.97 -2.40
N PHE A 57 -18.41 4.54 -3.66
CA PHE A 57 -17.20 4.74 -4.45
C PHE A 57 -17.00 6.21 -4.83
N TRP A 58 -18.08 6.91 -5.19
CA TRP A 58 -18.07 8.36 -5.44
C TRP A 58 -17.53 9.14 -4.26
N ASP A 59 -18.04 8.86 -3.05
CA ASP A 59 -17.59 9.53 -1.83
C ASP A 59 -16.11 9.26 -1.55
N LEU A 60 -15.64 8.02 -1.78
CA LEU A 60 -14.21 7.67 -1.68
C LEU A 60 -13.35 8.48 -2.66
N LEU A 61 -13.77 8.61 -3.92
CA LEU A 61 -13.03 9.38 -4.93
C LEU A 61 -12.89 10.85 -4.54
N LEU A 62 -13.93 11.43 -3.95
CA LEU A 62 -13.88 12.79 -3.39
C LEU A 62 -12.93 12.88 -2.19
N GLU A 63 -12.97 11.90 -1.28
CA GLU A 63 -12.03 11.81 -0.14
C GLU A 63 -10.58 11.71 -0.63
N CYS A 64 -10.32 10.92 -1.69
CA CYS A 64 -9.01 10.82 -2.32
C CYS A 64 -8.57 12.08 -3.07
N GLY A 65 -9.46 13.07 -3.26
CA GLY A 65 -9.11 14.37 -3.86
C GLY A 65 -9.30 14.46 -5.37
N PHE A 66 -9.92 13.48 -6.02
CA PHE A 66 -10.19 13.56 -7.46
C PHE A 66 -11.07 14.75 -7.81
N LYS A 67 -10.67 15.47 -8.87
CA LYS A 67 -11.39 16.64 -9.40
C LYS A 67 -12.09 16.38 -10.74
N GLU A 68 -11.73 15.29 -11.39
CA GLU A 68 -12.38 14.81 -12.60
C GLU A 68 -12.73 13.32 -12.41
N ILE A 69 -14.01 12.98 -12.61
CA ILE A 69 -14.52 11.62 -12.37
C ILE A 69 -15.46 11.24 -13.53
N GLU A 70 -15.13 10.18 -14.25
CA GLU A 70 -16.02 9.63 -15.28
C GLU A 70 -17.03 8.69 -14.62
N VAL A 71 -18.25 9.17 -14.49
CA VAL A 71 -19.28 8.59 -13.62
C VAL A 71 -20.16 7.55 -14.28
N ALA A 72 -20.29 7.61 -15.62
CA ALA A 72 -21.28 6.78 -16.31
C ALA A 72 -21.16 6.81 -17.85
N PHE A 73 -21.88 5.87 -18.46
CA PHE A 73 -22.28 5.91 -19.87
C PHE A 73 -23.83 5.99 -19.93
N PRO A 74 -24.41 7.19 -19.74
CA PRO A 74 -25.85 7.35 -19.45
C PRO A 74 -26.77 6.90 -20.60
N SER A 75 -26.27 6.85 -21.82
CA SER A 75 -27.04 6.34 -22.95
C SER A 75 -26.98 4.82 -23.10
N ALA A 76 -26.09 4.13 -22.39
CA ALA A 76 -25.96 2.67 -22.45
C ALA A 76 -26.94 1.94 -21.51
N SER A 77 -27.23 2.53 -20.33
CA SER A 77 -28.11 1.90 -19.35
C SER A 77 -28.94 2.91 -18.56
N GLN A 78 -30.13 2.46 -18.11
CA GLN A 78 -30.99 3.30 -17.27
C GLN A 78 -30.37 3.51 -15.87
N THR A 79 -29.62 2.53 -15.35
CA THR A 79 -28.89 2.66 -14.08
C THR A 79 -27.88 3.79 -14.15
N ASP A 80 -27.09 3.84 -15.20
CA ASP A 80 -26.10 4.90 -15.42
C ASP A 80 -26.76 6.27 -15.61
N PHE A 81 -27.84 6.34 -16.37
CA PHE A 81 -28.63 7.56 -16.50
C PHE A 81 -29.13 8.06 -15.15
N ASN A 82 -29.74 7.18 -14.35
CA ASN A 82 -30.30 7.51 -13.05
C ASN A 82 -29.19 7.94 -12.07
N PHE A 83 -28.01 7.33 -12.13
CA PHE A 83 -26.89 7.71 -11.28
C PHE A 83 -26.38 9.14 -11.56
N VAL A 84 -26.26 9.51 -12.84
CA VAL A 84 -25.93 10.90 -13.22
C VAL A 84 -26.98 11.86 -12.70
N ARG A 85 -28.28 11.55 -12.88
CA ARG A 85 -29.37 12.38 -12.37
C ARG A 85 -29.30 12.48 -10.84
N GLN A 86 -29.05 11.38 -10.14
CA GLN A 86 -28.94 11.37 -8.68
C GLN A 86 -27.85 12.32 -8.19
N LEU A 87 -26.65 12.28 -8.80
CA LEU A 87 -25.55 13.18 -8.42
C LEU A 87 -25.93 14.67 -8.61
N ILE A 88 -26.66 14.99 -9.69
CA ILE A 88 -27.06 16.36 -10.01
C ILE A 88 -28.24 16.81 -9.14
N ASP A 89 -29.31 16.02 -9.08
CA ASP A 89 -30.57 16.38 -8.42
C ASP A 89 -30.40 16.47 -6.89
N GLU A 90 -29.56 15.60 -6.31
CA GLU A 90 -29.22 15.60 -4.89
C GLU A 90 -28.06 16.58 -4.56
N GLN A 91 -27.54 17.31 -5.55
CA GLN A 91 -26.44 18.29 -5.39
C GLN A 91 -25.18 17.68 -4.76
N ARG A 92 -24.80 16.46 -5.14
CA ARG A 92 -23.66 15.73 -4.58
C ARG A 92 -22.32 16.12 -5.21
N ILE A 93 -22.30 16.96 -6.24
CA ILE A 93 -21.11 17.33 -6.99
C ILE A 93 -20.52 18.61 -6.38
N PRO A 94 -19.31 18.56 -5.76
CA PRO A 94 -18.62 19.75 -5.27
C PRO A 94 -18.35 20.76 -6.38
N GLU A 95 -18.20 22.05 -6.03
CA GLU A 95 -18.03 23.14 -7.02
C GLU A 95 -16.73 23.00 -7.86
N ASP A 96 -15.70 22.38 -7.28
CA ASP A 96 -14.38 22.18 -7.89
C ASP A 96 -14.25 20.83 -8.62
N VAL A 97 -15.32 20.01 -8.64
CA VAL A 97 -15.35 18.71 -9.30
C VAL A 97 -16.12 18.77 -10.60
N THR A 98 -15.56 18.16 -11.64
CA THR A 98 -16.20 18.00 -12.96
C THR A 98 -16.56 16.53 -13.17
N ILE A 99 -17.83 16.25 -13.41
CA ILE A 99 -18.24 14.91 -13.84
C ILE A 99 -18.01 14.74 -15.33
N GLN A 100 -17.57 13.55 -15.73
CA GLN A 100 -17.41 13.14 -17.11
C GLN A 100 -18.39 12.02 -17.45
N VAL A 101 -18.93 12.03 -18.64
CA VAL A 101 -19.80 10.97 -19.16
C VAL A 101 -19.43 10.60 -20.59
N LEU A 102 -19.48 9.30 -20.89
CA LEU A 102 -19.12 8.74 -22.18
C LEU A 102 -20.32 8.77 -23.14
N THR A 103 -20.07 8.99 -24.43
CA THR A 103 -21.04 8.81 -25.49
C THR A 103 -20.39 8.35 -26.79
N GLN A 104 -21.11 7.55 -27.57
CA GLN A 104 -20.72 7.16 -28.94
C GLN A 104 -21.13 8.22 -29.98
N ALA A 105 -20.50 8.20 -31.14
CA ALA A 105 -20.80 9.09 -32.26
C ALA A 105 -22.15 8.75 -32.98
N ARG A 106 -23.25 8.72 -32.20
CA ARG A 106 -24.61 8.44 -32.65
C ARG A 106 -25.56 9.47 -32.06
N ASP A 107 -26.31 10.16 -32.91
CA ASP A 107 -27.17 11.29 -32.54
C ASP A 107 -28.12 10.97 -31.37
N PRO A 108 -28.88 9.84 -31.34
CA PRO A 108 -29.78 9.53 -30.23
C PRO A 108 -29.04 9.35 -28.90
N LEU A 109 -27.82 8.78 -28.92
CA LEU A 109 -27.02 8.55 -27.70
C LEU A 109 -26.45 9.86 -27.17
N ILE A 110 -26.02 10.76 -28.07
CA ILE A 110 -25.56 12.11 -27.69
C ILE A 110 -26.71 12.88 -27.05
N LEU A 111 -27.90 12.90 -27.64
CA LEU A 111 -29.05 13.61 -27.08
C LEU A 111 -29.45 13.06 -25.71
N ARG A 112 -29.47 11.72 -25.55
CA ARG A 112 -29.71 11.06 -24.25
C ARG A 112 -28.69 11.44 -23.19
N THR A 113 -27.42 11.60 -23.57
CA THR A 113 -26.34 12.05 -22.70
C THR A 113 -26.60 13.46 -22.17
N PHE A 114 -27.04 14.39 -23.05
CA PHE A 114 -27.37 15.76 -22.62
C PHE A 114 -28.64 15.82 -21.75
N GLU A 115 -29.60 14.93 -21.96
CA GLU A 115 -30.76 14.80 -21.05
C GLU A 115 -30.28 14.41 -19.64
N ALA A 116 -29.32 13.47 -19.53
CA ALA A 116 -28.77 13.06 -18.23
C ALA A 116 -28.00 14.20 -17.53
N LEU A 117 -27.30 15.05 -18.28
CA LEU A 117 -26.46 16.13 -17.74
C LEU A 117 -27.21 17.43 -17.45
N ARG A 118 -28.49 17.53 -17.78
CA ARG A 118 -29.28 18.78 -17.59
C ARG A 118 -29.16 19.28 -16.14
N GLY A 119 -28.75 20.54 -15.97
CA GLY A 119 -28.60 21.18 -14.67
C GLY A 119 -27.27 20.92 -13.97
N ALA A 120 -26.33 20.19 -14.60
CA ALA A 120 -24.98 20.07 -14.09
C ALA A 120 -24.25 21.43 -14.15
N ARG A 121 -23.50 21.76 -13.09
CA ARG A 121 -22.70 23.01 -13.07
C ARG A 121 -21.46 22.92 -13.97
N ARG A 122 -20.79 21.76 -13.98
CA ARG A 122 -19.62 21.45 -14.79
C ARG A 122 -19.75 20.02 -15.31
N ALA A 123 -19.51 19.82 -16.57
CA ALA A 123 -19.53 18.49 -17.16
C ALA A 123 -18.57 18.38 -18.35
N THR A 124 -17.95 17.22 -18.50
CA THR A 124 -17.21 16.81 -19.67
C THR A 124 -18.06 15.80 -20.46
N VAL A 125 -18.27 16.09 -21.73
CA VAL A 125 -18.85 15.11 -22.67
C VAL A 125 -17.72 14.43 -23.41
N HIS A 126 -17.53 13.14 -23.16
CA HIS A 126 -16.48 12.32 -23.74
C HIS A 126 -17.03 11.55 -24.96
N LEU A 127 -16.65 11.99 -26.15
CA LEU A 127 -16.97 11.34 -27.42
C LEU A 127 -15.85 10.39 -27.83
N TYR A 128 -16.20 9.19 -28.27
CA TYR A 128 -15.23 8.26 -28.84
C TYR A 128 -15.75 7.60 -30.12
N ASN A 129 -14.84 7.23 -30.98
CA ASN A 129 -15.02 6.27 -32.08
C ASN A 129 -13.67 5.63 -32.42
N ALA A 130 -13.69 4.35 -32.82
CA ALA A 130 -12.46 3.65 -33.17
C ALA A 130 -11.88 4.15 -34.49
N THR A 131 -10.54 4.19 -34.56
CA THR A 131 -9.80 4.79 -35.70
C THR A 131 -8.79 3.85 -36.35
N ALA A 132 -8.44 2.72 -35.71
CA ALA A 132 -7.46 1.77 -36.25
C ALA A 132 -7.93 1.11 -37.57
N PRO A 133 -7.01 0.74 -38.50
CA PRO A 133 -7.32 0.12 -39.76
C PRO A 133 -8.28 -1.08 -39.64
N LEU A 134 -7.98 -1.99 -38.70
CA LEU A 134 -8.81 -3.16 -38.47
C LEU A 134 -10.28 -2.81 -38.16
N PHE A 135 -10.52 -1.76 -37.38
CA PHE A 135 -11.87 -1.32 -37.05
C PHE A 135 -12.56 -0.61 -38.21
N ARG A 136 -11.83 0.21 -38.95
CA ARG A 136 -12.35 0.86 -40.14
C ARG A 136 -12.81 -0.17 -41.17
N GLU A 137 -11.97 -1.16 -41.44
CA GLU A 137 -12.19 -2.17 -42.47
C GLU A 137 -13.24 -3.22 -42.08
N LEU A 138 -13.05 -3.85 -40.88
CA LEU A 138 -13.86 -5.02 -40.51
C LEU A 138 -15.11 -4.68 -39.71
N VAL A 139 -15.07 -3.61 -38.88
CA VAL A 139 -16.15 -3.31 -37.96
C VAL A 139 -17.12 -2.29 -38.58
N PHE A 140 -16.58 -1.23 -39.17
CA PHE A 140 -17.42 -0.15 -39.72
C PHE A 140 -17.62 -0.25 -41.23
N GLY A 141 -16.72 -0.83 -41.98
CA GLY A 141 -16.70 -0.79 -43.43
C GLY A 141 -16.56 0.64 -43.95
N MET A 142 -15.79 1.49 -43.27
CA MET A 142 -15.62 2.92 -43.56
C MET A 142 -14.17 3.24 -43.94
N ASP A 143 -13.99 4.15 -44.86
CA ASP A 143 -12.69 4.73 -45.13
C ASP A 143 -12.31 5.84 -44.11
N LYS A 144 -11.10 6.40 -44.22
CA LYS A 144 -10.63 7.48 -43.36
C LYS A 144 -11.52 8.73 -43.39
N ALA A 145 -11.97 9.13 -44.56
CA ALA A 145 -12.81 10.32 -44.72
C ALA A 145 -14.19 10.13 -44.08
N GLU A 146 -14.76 8.95 -44.21
CA GLU A 146 -16.04 8.59 -43.58
C GLU A 146 -15.95 8.57 -42.05
N VAL A 147 -14.84 8.07 -41.49
CA VAL A 147 -14.61 8.09 -40.02
C VAL A 147 -14.38 9.51 -39.51
N ILE A 148 -13.67 10.37 -40.22
CA ILE A 148 -13.56 11.81 -39.93
C ILE A 148 -14.93 12.48 -39.99
N ALA A 149 -15.73 12.19 -41.00
CA ALA A 149 -17.09 12.75 -41.15
C ALA A 149 -18.00 12.32 -39.99
N LEU A 150 -17.89 11.07 -39.52
CA LEU A 150 -18.60 10.56 -38.35
C LEU A 150 -18.24 11.37 -37.09
N ALA A 151 -16.95 11.51 -36.78
CA ALA A 151 -16.45 12.23 -35.62
C ALA A 151 -16.83 13.72 -35.64
N THR A 152 -16.61 14.39 -36.77
CA THR A 152 -16.88 15.84 -36.91
C THR A 152 -18.38 16.15 -36.88
N ARG A 153 -19.24 15.28 -37.42
CA ARG A 153 -20.72 15.41 -37.31
C ARG A 153 -21.13 15.31 -35.83
N ALA A 154 -20.67 14.29 -35.14
CA ALA A 154 -20.98 14.11 -33.74
C ALA A 154 -20.48 15.28 -32.87
N THR A 155 -19.26 15.76 -33.10
CA THR A 155 -18.70 16.94 -32.43
C THR A 155 -19.55 18.19 -32.65
N ARG A 156 -20.05 18.40 -33.89
CA ARG A 156 -20.93 19.53 -34.21
C ARG A 156 -22.25 19.46 -33.45
N LEU A 157 -22.85 18.28 -33.33
CA LEU A 157 -24.05 18.07 -32.54
C LEU A 157 -23.77 18.33 -31.02
N ILE A 158 -22.69 17.81 -30.50
CA ILE A 158 -22.31 18.04 -29.10
C ILE A 158 -22.13 19.55 -28.85
N ARG A 159 -21.40 20.25 -29.71
CA ARG A 159 -21.20 21.70 -29.59
C ARG A 159 -22.56 22.43 -29.61
N GLN A 160 -23.47 22.09 -30.52
CA GLN A 160 -24.82 22.66 -30.56
C GLN A 160 -25.59 22.42 -29.26
N GLN A 161 -25.51 21.24 -28.68
CA GLN A 161 -26.18 20.93 -27.42
C GLN A 161 -25.57 21.72 -26.22
N CYS A 162 -24.25 21.90 -26.18
CA CYS A 162 -23.60 22.75 -25.20
C CYS A 162 -24.08 24.21 -25.30
N GLU A 163 -24.18 24.74 -26.50
CA GLU A 163 -24.67 26.11 -26.76
C GLU A 163 -26.14 26.32 -26.35
N GLN A 164 -26.95 25.24 -26.31
CA GLN A 164 -28.33 25.26 -25.82
C GLN A 164 -28.48 25.22 -24.30
N GLN A 165 -27.41 24.89 -23.58
CA GLN A 165 -27.38 24.80 -22.09
C GLN A 165 -26.20 25.64 -21.54
N PRO A 166 -26.25 26.97 -21.68
CA PRO A 166 -25.15 27.88 -21.37
C PRO A 166 -24.89 28.01 -19.86
N GLU A 167 -25.79 27.53 -19.00
CA GLU A 167 -25.65 27.48 -17.56
C GLU A 167 -24.61 26.48 -17.06
N THR A 168 -24.27 25.49 -17.89
CA THR A 168 -23.25 24.47 -17.59
C THR A 168 -21.89 24.90 -18.15
N ARG A 169 -20.84 24.76 -17.34
CA ARG A 169 -19.46 24.90 -17.82
C ARG A 169 -19.05 23.62 -18.51
N TRP A 170 -19.16 23.64 -19.85
CA TRP A 170 -18.86 22.49 -20.68
C TRP A 170 -17.38 22.34 -20.94
N GLN A 171 -16.92 21.08 -20.89
CA GLN A 171 -15.66 20.61 -21.44
C GLN A 171 -15.94 19.48 -22.41
N TYR A 172 -15.18 19.38 -23.45
CA TYR A 172 -15.30 18.34 -24.45
C TYR A 172 -14.08 17.46 -24.47
N GLU A 173 -14.29 16.17 -24.54
CA GLU A 173 -13.22 15.20 -24.72
C GLU A 173 -13.48 14.37 -25.96
N TYR A 174 -12.44 14.19 -26.76
CA TYR A 174 -12.44 13.30 -27.90
C TYR A 174 -11.38 12.22 -27.79
N SER A 175 -11.80 10.95 -27.91
CA SER A 175 -10.90 9.79 -27.99
C SER A 175 -10.95 9.17 -29.38
N PRO A 176 -9.87 9.22 -30.16
CA PRO A 176 -9.67 8.31 -31.28
C PRO A 176 -9.40 6.91 -30.73
N GLU A 177 -10.46 6.19 -30.35
CA GLU A 177 -10.35 4.86 -29.75
C GLU A 177 -9.45 3.96 -30.60
N THR A 178 -8.71 3.06 -29.98
CA THR A 178 -7.66 2.26 -30.63
C THR A 178 -6.47 3.10 -31.18
N PHE A 179 -6.22 4.29 -30.59
CA PHE A 179 -5.08 5.13 -30.96
C PHE A 179 -3.76 4.35 -31.04
N CYS A 180 -3.53 3.43 -30.12
CA CYS A 180 -2.32 2.59 -30.09
C CYS A 180 -2.12 1.73 -31.35
N PHE A 181 -3.17 1.49 -32.15
CA PHE A 181 -3.14 0.77 -33.44
C PHE A 181 -3.33 1.68 -34.65
N THR A 182 -3.65 2.95 -34.44
CA THR A 182 -3.94 3.91 -35.49
C THR A 182 -2.64 4.46 -36.07
N GLU A 183 -2.60 4.69 -37.36
CA GLU A 183 -1.49 5.37 -38.03
C GLU A 183 -1.29 6.76 -37.40
N PRO A 184 -0.06 7.14 -37.00
CA PRO A 184 0.19 8.42 -36.31
C PRO A 184 -0.34 9.65 -37.08
N GLU A 185 -0.20 9.63 -38.39
CA GLU A 185 -0.66 10.71 -39.27
C GLU A 185 -2.19 10.80 -39.30
N PHE A 186 -2.89 9.65 -39.30
CA PHE A 186 -4.34 9.62 -39.27
C PHE A 186 -4.92 10.03 -37.92
N ALA A 187 -4.25 9.65 -36.83
CA ALA A 187 -4.62 10.11 -35.49
C ALA A 187 -4.54 11.64 -35.40
N LEU A 188 -3.50 12.26 -35.95
CA LEU A 188 -3.40 13.72 -36.07
C LEU A 188 -4.52 14.30 -36.91
N GLU A 189 -4.73 13.79 -38.13
CA GLU A 189 -5.71 14.28 -39.11
C GLU A 189 -7.14 14.32 -38.51
N ILE A 190 -7.57 13.25 -37.87
CA ILE A 190 -8.90 13.19 -37.27
C ILE A 190 -9.03 14.11 -36.05
N CYS A 191 -8.00 14.18 -35.18
CA CYS A 191 -8.04 15.07 -34.02
C CYS A 191 -8.02 16.55 -34.43
N GLU A 192 -7.26 16.92 -35.47
CA GLU A 192 -7.27 18.29 -36.05
C GLU A 192 -8.66 18.62 -36.59
N ALA A 193 -9.28 17.73 -37.38
CA ALA A 193 -10.61 17.93 -37.93
C ALA A 193 -11.67 18.09 -36.81
N VAL A 194 -11.57 17.32 -35.72
CA VAL A 194 -12.47 17.44 -34.58
C VAL A 194 -12.23 18.77 -33.85
N ALA A 195 -10.95 19.15 -33.61
CA ALA A 195 -10.61 20.42 -33.00
C ALA A 195 -11.05 21.62 -33.82
N ASP A 196 -10.99 21.53 -35.16
CA ASP A 196 -11.51 22.58 -36.09
C ASP A 196 -13.01 22.78 -35.95
N VAL A 197 -13.78 21.73 -35.67
CA VAL A 197 -15.22 21.83 -35.40
C VAL A 197 -15.47 22.39 -33.99
N TRP A 198 -14.77 21.88 -32.98
CA TRP A 198 -14.95 22.31 -31.59
C TRP A 198 -14.45 23.73 -31.34
N GLN A 199 -13.31 24.12 -31.94
CA GLN A 199 -12.62 25.39 -31.77
C GLN A 199 -12.25 25.62 -30.28
N PRO A 200 -11.28 24.87 -29.75
CA PRO A 200 -10.90 24.98 -28.36
C PRO A 200 -10.45 26.39 -28.00
N CYS A 201 -10.86 26.87 -26.83
CA CYS A 201 -10.44 28.11 -26.22
C CYS A 201 -10.68 28.05 -24.71
N ALA A 202 -10.35 29.09 -23.96
CA ALA A 202 -10.53 29.12 -22.50
C ALA A 202 -11.97 28.88 -22.06
N GLU A 203 -12.96 29.39 -22.83
CA GLU A 203 -14.39 29.23 -22.59
C GLU A 203 -14.95 27.88 -23.09
N ARG A 204 -14.23 27.23 -23.98
CA ARG A 204 -14.56 25.92 -24.56
C ARG A 204 -13.35 24.98 -24.49
N PRO A 205 -12.96 24.54 -23.29
CA PRO A 205 -11.82 23.65 -23.13
C PRO A 205 -12.04 22.32 -23.87
N MET A 206 -10.95 21.76 -24.38
CA MET A 206 -10.95 20.47 -25.07
C MET A 206 -9.86 19.57 -24.50
N ILE A 207 -10.19 18.32 -24.39
CA ILE A 207 -9.26 17.22 -24.08
C ILE A 207 -9.17 16.33 -25.32
N VAL A 208 -7.95 15.97 -25.69
CA VAL A 208 -7.69 14.90 -26.66
C VAL A 208 -7.09 13.73 -25.87
N ASN A 209 -7.86 12.66 -25.78
CA ASN A 209 -7.43 11.46 -25.07
C ASN A 209 -6.88 10.43 -26.04
N LEU A 210 -5.68 9.95 -25.79
CA LEU A 210 -4.93 9.04 -26.66
C LEU A 210 -4.80 7.65 -26.00
N PRO A 211 -5.85 6.77 -26.12
CA PRO A 211 -5.89 5.55 -25.35
C PRO A 211 -4.98 4.44 -25.91
N ALA A 212 -4.24 3.76 -25.03
CA ALA A 212 -3.75 2.43 -25.31
C ALA A 212 -4.86 1.41 -25.01
N THR A 213 -5.88 1.41 -25.85
CA THR A 213 -7.11 0.60 -25.71
C THR A 213 -6.82 -0.88 -25.48
N VAL A 214 -5.75 -1.40 -26.09
CA VAL A 214 -5.10 -2.65 -25.74
C VAL A 214 -3.60 -2.36 -25.68
N GLU A 215 -2.94 -2.76 -24.60
CA GLU A 215 -1.50 -2.56 -24.47
C GLU A 215 -0.75 -3.53 -25.39
N VAL A 216 -0.40 -3.10 -26.59
CA VAL A 216 0.20 -3.95 -27.64
C VAL A 216 1.67 -3.69 -27.86
N ASN A 217 2.17 -2.54 -27.48
CA ASN A 217 3.56 -2.12 -27.63
C ASN A 217 4.26 -2.00 -26.28
N THR A 218 5.55 -1.75 -26.31
CA THR A 218 6.31 -1.43 -25.12
C THR A 218 6.08 0.02 -24.67
N PRO A 219 6.23 0.36 -23.38
CA PRO A 219 5.99 1.71 -22.87
C PRO A 219 6.74 2.83 -23.59
N ASN A 220 7.98 2.56 -24.04
CA ASN A 220 8.79 3.51 -24.81
C ASN A 220 8.18 3.82 -26.19
N VAL A 221 7.57 2.83 -26.84
CA VAL A 221 6.90 3.04 -28.13
C VAL A 221 5.63 3.87 -27.94
N TYR A 222 4.88 3.63 -26.86
CA TYR A 222 3.73 4.47 -26.51
C TYR A 222 4.16 5.91 -26.23
N ALA A 223 5.24 6.12 -25.48
CA ALA A 223 5.81 7.45 -25.24
C ALA A 223 6.24 8.14 -26.55
N ASP A 224 6.84 7.39 -27.48
CA ASP A 224 7.17 7.93 -28.82
C ASP A 224 5.90 8.35 -29.57
N GLN A 225 4.78 7.59 -29.50
CA GLN A 225 3.49 7.99 -30.09
C GLN A 225 2.96 9.28 -29.48
N ILE A 226 3.04 9.42 -28.15
CA ILE A 226 2.58 10.63 -27.45
C ILE A 226 3.46 11.84 -27.80
N GLU A 227 4.80 11.71 -27.78
CA GLU A 227 5.70 12.82 -28.15
C GLU A 227 5.50 13.21 -29.62
N TYR A 228 5.34 12.22 -30.53
CA TYR A 228 5.05 12.47 -31.93
C TYR A 228 3.76 13.29 -32.08
N PHE A 229 2.67 12.85 -31.42
CA PHE A 229 1.39 13.56 -31.45
C PHE A 229 1.52 14.99 -30.89
N CYS A 230 2.10 15.15 -29.71
CA CYS A 230 2.28 16.46 -29.07
C CYS A 230 3.10 17.44 -29.92
N ARG A 231 4.06 16.95 -30.69
CA ARG A 231 4.95 17.81 -31.52
C ARG A 231 4.30 18.21 -32.83
N HIS A 232 3.36 17.42 -33.36
CA HIS A 232 2.76 17.66 -34.68
C HIS A 232 1.33 18.18 -34.60
N PHE A 233 0.65 18.07 -33.45
CA PHE A 233 -0.68 18.60 -33.28
C PHE A 233 -0.65 20.14 -33.22
N SER A 234 -1.30 20.81 -34.19
CA SER A 234 -1.17 22.25 -34.40
C SER A 234 -1.67 23.08 -33.23
N ARG A 235 -2.69 22.59 -32.51
CA ARG A 235 -3.34 23.25 -31.37
C ARG A 235 -2.86 22.73 -30.00
N ARG A 236 -1.63 22.18 -29.92
CA ARG A 236 -1.12 21.59 -28.68
C ARG A 236 -1.25 22.49 -27.44
N GLY A 237 -1.10 23.80 -27.62
CA GLY A 237 -1.20 24.79 -26.53
C GLY A 237 -2.64 25.14 -26.13
N GLU A 238 -3.65 24.69 -26.88
CA GLU A 238 -5.08 25.01 -26.67
C GLU A 238 -5.86 23.82 -26.06
N VAL A 239 -5.24 22.63 -26.01
CA VAL A 239 -5.88 21.40 -25.56
C VAL A 239 -5.11 20.73 -24.44
N CYS A 240 -5.82 19.95 -23.62
CA CYS A 240 -5.24 19.01 -22.68
C CYS A 240 -5.04 17.66 -23.38
N ILE A 241 -3.82 17.13 -23.38
CA ILE A 241 -3.55 15.78 -23.86
C ILE A 241 -3.69 14.80 -22.71
N SER A 242 -4.65 13.90 -22.83
CA SER A 242 -4.92 12.83 -21.87
C SER A 242 -4.41 11.49 -22.39
N VAL A 243 -4.05 10.59 -21.49
CA VAL A 243 -3.68 9.22 -21.80
C VAL A 243 -4.49 8.24 -20.94
N HIS A 244 -4.90 7.13 -21.57
CA HIS A 244 -5.71 6.09 -20.95
C HIS A 244 -5.11 4.71 -21.28
N PRO A 245 -4.03 4.30 -20.59
CA PRO A 245 -3.42 3.01 -20.87
C PRO A 245 -4.12 1.88 -20.13
N HIS A 246 -4.40 0.79 -20.86
CA HIS A 246 -4.71 -0.52 -20.29
C HIS A 246 -3.43 -1.25 -19.87
N ASN A 247 -3.56 -2.42 -19.24
CA ASN A 247 -2.48 -3.14 -18.58
C ASN A 247 -2.30 -4.58 -19.12
N ASP A 248 -2.60 -4.82 -20.41
CA ASP A 248 -2.58 -6.15 -21.01
C ASP A 248 -1.21 -6.84 -20.97
N ARG A 249 -0.13 -6.07 -20.94
CA ARG A 249 1.25 -6.54 -20.85
C ARG A 249 1.83 -6.41 -19.43
N GLY A 250 1.07 -5.87 -18.47
CA GLY A 250 1.53 -5.59 -17.11
C GLY A 250 2.43 -4.34 -17.00
N SER A 251 2.45 -3.47 -18.01
CA SER A 251 3.29 -2.27 -18.02
C SER A 251 2.51 -0.96 -18.11
N GLY A 252 1.19 -0.97 -17.82
CA GLY A 252 0.33 0.21 -17.91
C GLY A 252 0.81 1.41 -17.08
N VAL A 253 1.34 1.19 -15.88
CA VAL A 253 1.94 2.26 -15.05
C VAL A 253 3.15 2.87 -15.73
N ALA A 254 4.08 2.05 -16.24
CA ALA A 254 5.25 2.54 -16.96
C ALA A 254 4.85 3.29 -18.25
N SER A 255 3.82 2.81 -18.96
CA SER A 255 3.27 3.49 -20.13
C SER A 255 2.74 4.88 -19.77
N ALA A 256 2.03 5.03 -18.64
CA ALA A 256 1.54 6.33 -18.17
C ALA A 256 2.68 7.27 -17.76
N GLU A 257 3.66 6.79 -16.96
CA GLU A 257 4.81 7.61 -16.55
C GLU A 257 5.57 8.16 -17.75
N LEU A 258 5.92 7.28 -18.69
CA LEU A 258 6.66 7.69 -19.89
C LEU A 258 5.81 8.59 -20.81
N ALA A 259 4.50 8.40 -20.86
CA ALA A 259 3.59 9.29 -21.60
C ALA A 259 3.53 10.71 -21.01
N VAL A 260 3.54 10.84 -19.68
CA VAL A 260 3.63 12.15 -19.01
C VAL A 260 4.98 12.81 -19.33
N MET A 261 6.09 12.06 -19.27
CA MET A 261 7.41 12.57 -19.71
C MET A 261 7.38 12.99 -21.20
N ALA A 262 6.61 12.29 -22.03
CA ALA A 262 6.47 12.57 -23.45
C ALA A 262 5.57 13.79 -23.77
N GLY A 263 4.84 14.29 -22.75
CA GLY A 263 4.07 15.52 -22.88
C GLY A 263 2.58 15.37 -22.64
N ALA A 264 2.09 14.26 -22.09
CA ALA A 264 0.72 14.17 -21.63
C ALA A 264 0.49 15.04 -20.39
N ASP A 265 -0.68 15.69 -20.33
CA ASP A 265 -1.10 16.60 -19.26
C ASP A 265 -1.99 15.91 -18.23
N ARG A 266 -2.69 14.84 -18.62
CA ARG A 266 -3.70 14.14 -17.83
C ARG A 266 -3.56 12.63 -17.98
N VAL A 267 -3.88 11.90 -16.90
CA VAL A 267 -3.93 10.43 -16.88
C VAL A 267 -5.31 9.97 -16.43
N GLU A 268 -5.89 9.04 -17.19
CA GLU A 268 -7.14 8.35 -16.87
C GLU A 268 -6.86 6.92 -16.43
N GLY A 269 -7.54 6.47 -15.41
CA GLY A 269 -7.36 5.11 -14.91
C GLY A 269 -8.28 4.80 -13.74
N CYS A 270 -7.97 3.71 -13.04
CA CYS A 270 -8.76 3.23 -11.91
C CYS A 270 -7.91 3.00 -10.67
N LEU A 271 -8.52 3.13 -9.50
CA LEU A 271 -7.91 2.67 -8.25
C LEU A 271 -7.63 1.18 -8.36
N PHE A 272 -6.40 0.79 -8.02
CA PHE A 272 -5.87 -0.59 -8.14
C PHE A 272 -5.95 -1.21 -9.55
N GLY A 273 -6.23 -0.40 -10.57
CA GLY A 273 -6.14 -0.81 -11.97
C GLY A 273 -7.29 -1.70 -12.45
N ASN A 274 -8.48 -1.63 -11.83
CA ASN A 274 -9.65 -2.37 -12.32
C ASN A 274 -10.07 -1.91 -13.72
N GLY A 275 -10.61 -2.82 -14.54
CA GLY A 275 -11.07 -2.51 -15.90
C GLY A 275 -11.12 -3.72 -16.81
N GLU A 276 -11.44 -3.49 -18.09
CA GLU A 276 -11.54 -4.53 -19.10
C GLU A 276 -10.28 -5.39 -19.21
N ARG A 277 -10.44 -6.69 -19.42
CA ARG A 277 -9.39 -7.71 -19.58
C ARG A 277 -8.48 -7.77 -18.32
N THR A 278 -7.29 -7.16 -18.41
CA THR A 278 -6.30 -7.08 -17.31
C THR A 278 -6.39 -5.78 -16.52
N GLY A 279 -7.28 -4.87 -16.90
CA GLY A 279 -7.54 -3.61 -16.23
C GLY A 279 -6.91 -2.38 -16.88
N ASN A 280 -7.12 -1.26 -16.24
CA ASN A 280 -6.57 0.05 -16.55
C ASN A 280 -5.23 0.29 -15.84
N VAL A 281 -4.57 1.39 -16.15
CA VAL A 281 -3.46 1.88 -15.31
C VAL A 281 -3.93 2.06 -13.87
N CYS A 282 -3.12 1.59 -12.92
CA CYS A 282 -3.39 1.77 -11.49
C CYS A 282 -3.02 3.19 -11.05
N LEU A 283 -4.03 4.02 -10.75
CA LEU A 283 -3.80 5.39 -10.30
C LEU A 283 -3.13 5.47 -8.93
N VAL A 284 -3.43 4.52 -8.02
CA VAL A 284 -2.75 4.42 -6.73
C VAL A 284 -1.25 4.20 -6.93
N THR A 285 -0.88 3.24 -7.77
CA THR A 285 0.54 2.95 -8.03
C THR A 285 1.25 4.15 -8.65
N LEU A 286 0.63 4.78 -9.65
CA LEU A 286 1.22 5.93 -10.34
C LEU A 286 1.39 7.14 -9.40
N ALA A 287 0.37 7.47 -8.61
CA ALA A 287 0.44 8.57 -7.64
C ALA A 287 1.51 8.32 -6.57
N MET A 288 1.59 7.09 -6.04
CA MET A 288 2.58 6.73 -5.02
C MET A 288 4.00 6.66 -5.60
N ASN A 289 4.16 6.33 -6.88
CA ASN A 289 5.45 6.44 -7.57
C ASN A 289 5.93 7.89 -7.57
N LEU A 290 5.06 8.86 -7.90
CA LEU A 290 5.39 10.29 -7.81
C LEU A 290 5.74 10.71 -6.38
N TYR A 291 4.92 10.30 -5.41
CA TYR A 291 5.16 10.58 -3.99
C TYR A 291 6.54 10.10 -3.53
N SER A 292 6.94 8.89 -3.93
CA SER A 292 8.25 8.31 -3.60
C SER A 292 9.45 9.09 -4.21
N GLN A 293 9.19 9.95 -5.19
CA GLN A 293 10.17 10.85 -5.81
C GLN A 293 10.10 12.27 -5.25
N GLY A 294 9.31 12.51 -4.20
CA GLY A 294 9.13 13.82 -3.58
C GLY A 294 8.20 14.76 -4.36
N ILE A 295 7.37 14.22 -5.24
CA ILE A 295 6.36 14.97 -6.00
C ILE A 295 5.02 14.75 -5.34
N ASP A 296 4.36 15.83 -4.88
CA ASP A 296 3.00 15.77 -4.38
C ASP A 296 2.06 15.29 -5.50
N PRO A 297 1.42 14.12 -5.36
CA PRO A 297 0.49 13.64 -6.37
C PRO A 297 -0.83 14.40 -6.41
N GLU A 298 -1.09 15.32 -5.48
CA GLU A 298 -2.37 16.01 -5.30
C GLU A 298 -3.56 15.07 -5.03
N LEU A 299 -3.26 13.79 -4.77
CA LEU A 299 -4.19 12.77 -4.31
C LEU A 299 -3.81 12.31 -2.90
N ARG A 300 -4.79 11.86 -2.13
CA ARG A 300 -4.65 11.53 -0.71
C ARG A 300 -4.88 10.06 -0.46
N PHE A 301 -3.85 9.41 0.07
CA PHE A 301 -3.86 7.98 0.42
C PHE A 301 -3.36 7.74 1.85
N GLU A 302 -3.49 8.72 2.76
CA GLU A 302 -3.06 8.61 4.17
C GLU A 302 -3.83 7.51 4.94
N GLN A 303 -4.93 7.01 4.38
CA GLN A 303 -5.70 5.89 4.91
C GLN A 303 -5.84 4.77 3.87
N MET A 304 -4.71 4.27 3.37
CA MET A 304 -4.67 3.28 2.29
C MET A 304 -5.55 2.05 2.57
N ASN A 305 -5.57 1.58 3.82
CA ASN A 305 -6.40 0.43 4.19
C ASN A 305 -7.90 0.69 3.97
N ARG A 306 -8.39 1.92 4.24
CA ARG A 306 -9.76 2.32 3.97
C ARG A 306 -10.05 2.36 2.46
N VAL A 307 -9.08 2.85 1.67
CA VAL A 307 -9.22 2.87 0.21
C VAL A 307 -9.34 1.45 -0.32
N VAL A 308 -8.49 0.53 0.15
CA VAL A 308 -8.56 -0.90 -0.21
C VAL A 308 -9.92 -1.49 0.16
N GLU A 309 -10.36 -1.31 1.42
CA GLU A 309 -11.62 -1.86 1.93
C GLU A 309 -12.83 -1.42 1.10
N VAL A 310 -12.95 -0.11 0.80
CA VAL A 310 -14.07 0.43 0.02
C VAL A 310 -14.04 -0.09 -1.41
N VAL A 311 -12.87 -0.11 -2.06
CA VAL A 311 -12.74 -0.61 -3.43
C VAL A 311 -13.06 -2.11 -3.52
N GLU A 312 -12.55 -2.93 -2.59
CA GLU A 312 -12.88 -4.36 -2.52
C GLU A 312 -14.39 -4.60 -2.31
N ASN A 313 -15.00 -3.80 -1.41
CA ASN A 313 -16.43 -3.89 -1.16
C ASN A 313 -17.27 -3.48 -2.39
N CYS A 314 -16.88 -2.45 -3.11
CA CYS A 314 -17.62 -1.97 -4.27
C CYS A 314 -17.42 -2.85 -5.52
N ASN A 315 -16.18 -3.26 -5.79
CA ASN A 315 -15.82 -4.07 -6.97
C ASN A 315 -16.07 -5.56 -6.76
N GLN A 316 -16.16 -6.05 -5.52
CA GLN A 316 -16.19 -7.48 -5.17
C GLN A 316 -14.97 -8.25 -5.72
N ILE A 317 -13.83 -7.56 -5.84
CA ILE A 317 -12.55 -8.11 -6.30
C ILE A 317 -11.50 -7.73 -5.26
N PRO A 318 -10.76 -8.70 -4.68
CA PRO A 318 -9.74 -8.42 -3.68
C PRO A 318 -8.51 -7.75 -4.32
N VAL A 319 -7.90 -6.80 -3.60
CA VAL A 319 -6.61 -6.23 -3.95
C VAL A 319 -5.53 -7.26 -3.65
N HIS A 320 -4.64 -7.49 -4.62
CA HIS A 320 -3.61 -8.51 -4.47
C HIS A 320 -2.69 -8.20 -3.27
N PRO A 321 -2.38 -9.18 -2.38
CA PRO A 321 -1.56 -8.94 -1.18
C PRO A 321 -0.18 -8.34 -1.45
N ARG A 322 0.35 -8.49 -2.65
CA ARG A 322 1.60 -7.87 -3.12
C ARG A 322 1.37 -6.75 -4.14
N HIS A 323 0.19 -6.13 -4.11
CA HIS A 323 -0.05 -4.93 -4.93
C HIS A 323 0.96 -3.84 -4.52
N PRO A 324 1.60 -3.14 -5.46
CA PRO A 324 2.50 -2.04 -5.12
C PRO A 324 1.83 -1.03 -4.18
N TRP A 325 2.54 -0.62 -3.12
CA TRP A 325 2.13 0.35 -2.10
C TRP A 325 0.95 -0.05 -1.20
N ALA A 326 -0.07 -0.73 -1.73
CA ALA A 326 -1.34 -0.98 -1.04
C ALA A 326 -1.51 -2.41 -0.50
N GLY A 327 -0.78 -3.37 -1.05
CA GLY A 327 -0.93 -4.77 -0.67
C GLY A 327 -0.52 -5.04 0.78
N SER A 328 -1.21 -5.93 1.47
CA SER A 328 -0.96 -6.28 2.88
C SER A 328 0.45 -6.82 3.16
N LEU A 329 1.19 -7.21 2.13
CA LEU A 329 2.57 -7.68 2.19
C LEU A 329 3.58 -6.70 1.53
N ALA A 330 3.13 -5.54 1.06
CA ALA A 330 3.98 -4.61 0.30
C ALA A 330 5.19 -4.11 1.09
N TYR A 331 5.05 -3.96 2.41
CA TYR A 331 6.09 -3.48 3.31
C TYR A 331 6.67 -4.56 4.21
N THR A 332 6.29 -5.83 4.03
CA THR A 332 6.64 -6.91 4.94
C THR A 332 7.97 -7.56 4.56
N ALA A 333 8.87 -7.67 5.54
CA ALA A 333 10.10 -8.42 5.47
C ALA A 333 10.00 -9.71 6.30
N PHE A 334 10.21 -10.87 5.68
CA PHE A 334 10.29 -12.18 6.34
C PHE A 334 11.73 -12.64 6.59
N SER A 335 12.65 -12.30 5.68
CA SER A 335 14.06 -12.69 5.79
C SER A 335 14.73 -12.04 7.00
N GLY A 336 15.44 -12.82 7.81
CA GLY A 336 16.13 -12.32 9.00
C GLY A 336 17.19 -11.26 8.72
N SER A 337 17.87 -11.32 7.55
CA SER A 337 18.84 -10.30 7.16
C SER A 337 18.17 -8.96 6.81
N HIS A 338 17.01 -9.01 6.15
CA HIS A 338 16.23 -7.81 5.85
C HIS A 338 15.67 -7.18 7.14
N GLN A 339 15.14 -7.99 8.05
CA GLN A 339 14.64 -7.53 9.35
C GLN A 339 15.75 -6.86 10.18
N ASP A 340 16.96 -7.44 10.22
CA ASP A 340 18.12 -6.86 10.91
C ASP A 340 18.53 -5.51 10.29
N ALA A 341 18.54 -5.41 8.96
CA ALA A 341 18.87 -4.16 8.27
C ALA A 341 17.83 -3.08 8.53
N ILE A 342 16.53 -3.41 8.46
CA ILE A 342 15.43 -2.48 8.76
C ILE A 342 15.52 -1.98 10.20
N LYS A 343 15.75 -2.88 11.17
CA LYS A 343 15.94 -2.51 12.57
C LYS A 343 17.08 -1.50 12.73
N LYS A 344 18.26 -1.80 12.17
CA LYS A 344 19.39 -0.87 12.20
C LYS A 344 19.11 0.47 11.56
N GLY A 345 18.31 0.48 10.47
CA GLY A 345 17.83 1.71 9.84
C GLY A 345 16.98 2.54 10.80
N PHE A 346 16.02 1.93 11.49
CA PHE A 346 15.19 2.63 12.49
C PHE A 346 16.01 3.12 13.68
N ASP A 347 16.96 2.32 14.18
CA ASP A 347 17.82 2.70 15.31
C ASP A 347 18.75 3.89 14.98
N ALA A 348 19.14 4.04 13.73
CA ALA A 348 20.05 5.09 13.25
C ALA A 348 19.35 6.41 12.89
N ARG A 349 18.06 6.35 12.52
CA ARG A 349 17.29 7.49 12.00
C ARG A 349 17.01 8.52 13.08
N GLN A 350 17.15 9.81 12.71
CA GLN A 350 16.75 10.94 13.55
C GLN A 350 15.46 11.58 13.01
N PRO A 351 14.65 12.20 13.88
CA PRO A 351 13.50 13.00 13.43
C PRO A 351 13.92 14.11 12.47
N GLY A 352 13.26 14.20 11.31
CA GLY A 352 13.57 15.20 10.28
C GLY A 352 14.56 14.76 9.21
N ASP A 353 15.19 13.60 9.35
CA ASP A 353 16.05 13.06 8.30
C ASP A 353 15.21 12.70 7.04
N PRO A 354 15.76 12.87 5.83
CA PRO A 354 15.19 12.29 4.64
C PRO A 354 14.97 10.78 4.80
N TRP A 355 13.90 10.24 4.18
CA TRP A 355 13.64 8.81 4.26
C TRP A 355 14.70 8.02 3.49
N GLN A 356 15.58 7.34 4.24
CA GLN A 356 16.61 6.44 3.73
C GLN A 356 16.60 5.16 4.56
N MET A 357 15.64 4.29 4.27
CA MET A 357 15.41 3.07 5.03
C MET A 357 15.72 1.84 4.19
N PRO A 358 16.51 0.87 4.70
CA PRO A 358 16.73 -0.39 4.02
C PRO A 358 15.40 -1.08 3.68
N TYR A 359 15.20 -1.48 2.42
CA TYR A 359 14.05 -2.23 1.91
C TYR A 359 12.67 -1.54 2.01
N LEU A 360 12.59 -0.32 2.51
CA LEU A 360 11.34 0.44 2.60
C LEU A 360 11.44 1.71 1.75
N PRO A 361 10.84 1.75 0.57
CA PRO A 361 10.95 2.87 -0.36
C PRO A 361 10.23 4.13 0.10
N ILE A 362 9.22 4.00 0.96
CA ILE A 362 8.53 5.11 1.66
C ILE A 362 8.34 4.76 3.14
N ASP A 363 7.98 5.75 3.95
CA ASP A 363 7.50 5.49 5.31
C ASP A 363 6.07 4.90 5.25
N PRO A 364 5.85 3.66 5.73
CA PRO A 364 4.50 3.09 5.75
C PRO A 364 3.49 3.93 6.55
N GLN A 365 3.93 4.74 7.50
CA GLN A 365 3.05 5.61 8.29
C GLN A 365 2.41 6.72 7.45
N ASP A 366 3.05 7.16 6.36
CA ASP A 366 2.50 8.19 5.46
C ASP A 366 1.20 7.75 4.79
N ILE A 367 0.97 6.44 4.68
CA ILE A 367 -0.24 5.85 4.12
C ILE A 367 -1.10 5.14 5.18
N GLY A 368 -0.88 5.43 6.47
CA GLY A 368 -1.66 4.89 7.59
C GLY A 368 -1.35 3.45 7.97
N CYS A 369 -0.23 2.89 7.52
CA CYS A 369 0.23 1.57 7.92
C CYS A 369 1.13 1.65 9.17
N SER A 370 0.99 0.68 10.09
CA SER A 370 1.87 0.59 11.25
C SER A 370 3.17 -0.14 10.91
N TYR A 371 4.22 0.10 11.71
CA TYR A 371 5.47 -0.66 11.57
C TYR A 371 5.35 -2.14 11.99
N GLU A 372 4.29 -2.51 12.70
CA GLU A 372 4.02 -3.92 13.07
C GLU A 372 3.89 -4.85 11.86
N ALA A 373 3.34 -4.33 10.75
CA ALA A 373 3.21 -5.06 9.50
C ALA A 373 4.54 -5.25 8.75
N VAL A 374 5.58 -4.48 9.10
CA VAL A 374 6.87 -4.49 8.39
C VAL A 374 7.68 -5.74 8.70
N ILE A 375 7.69 -6.18 9.96
CA ILE A 375 8.41 -7.36 10.40
C ILE A 375 7.41 -8.42 10.84
N ARG A 376 7.34 -9.53 10.11
CA ARG A 376 6.51 -10.69 10.44
C ARG A 376 7.37 -11.89 10.74
N VAL A 377 6.91 -12.75 11.65
CA VAL A 377 7.67 -13.89 12.14
C VAL A 377 7.11 -15.19 11.59
N ASN A 378 7.94 -15.94 10.85
CA ASN A 378 7.69 -17.29 10.40
C ASN A 378 8.98 -18.13 10.52
N SER A 379 9.00 -19.36 10.01
CA SER A 379 10.17 -20.25 10.06
C SER A 379 11.42 -19.71 9.33
N GLN A 380 11.28 -18.69 8.47
CA GLN A 380 12.37 -18.03 7.76
C GLN A 380 12.87 -16.76 8.46
N SER A 381 12.23 -16.36 9.58
CA SER A 381 12.56 -15.15 10.31
C SER A 381 13.78 -15.35 11.18
N GLY A 382 14.68 -14.38 11.16
CA GLY A 382 15.87 -14.40 12.01
C GLY A 382 15.59 -13.95 13.45
N LYS A 383 16.60 -14.08 14.31
CA LYS A 383 16.55 -13.69 15.74
C LYS A 383 16.18 -12.23 15.99
N SER A 384 16.52 -11.34 15.07
CA SER A 384 16.27 -9.90 15.20
C SER A 384 14.79 -9.53 15.07
N GLY A 385 14.01 -10.27 14.26
CA GLY A 385 12.61 -9.97 14.03
C GLY A 385 11.73 -10.20 15.27
N SER A 386 11.86 -11.35 15.92
CA SER A 386 11.10 -11.66 17.14
C SER A 386 11.48 -10.74 18.31
N ALA A 387 12.78 -10.42 18.47
CA ALA A 387 13.25 -9.50 19.49
C ALA A 387 12.73 -8.08 19.26
N TRP A 388 12.74 -7.61 18.00
CA TRP A 388 12.21 -6.29 17.64
C TRP A 388 10.71 -6.15 17.93
N LEU A 389 9.90 -7.16 17.61
CA LEU A 389 8.46 -7.13 17.92
C LEU A 389 8.19 -7.07 19.43
N ILE A 390 8.97 -7.80 20.24
CA ILE A 390 8.87 -7.73 21.69
C ILE A 390 9.28 -6.34 22.21
N GLU A 391 10.32 -5.73 21.64
CA GLU A 391 10.76 -4.38 22.02
C GLU A 391 9.71 -3.33 21.66
N GLN A 392 9.19 -3.33 20.42
CA GLN A 392 8.22 -2.33 19.95
C GLN A 392 6.89 -2.40 20.72
N ASN A 393 6.40 -3.60 21.01
CA ASN A 393 5.08 -3.75 21.62
C ASN A 393 5.09 -3.75 23.14
N HIS A 394 6.23 -4.08 23.77
CA HIS A 394 6.33 -4.24 25.23
C HIS A 394 7.48 -3.45 25.87
N GLY A 395 8.30 -2.76 25.07
CA GLY A 395 9.44 -1.97 25.53
C GLY A 395 10.61 -2.81 26.08
N LEU A 396 10.62 -4.13 25.84
CA LEU A 396 11.61 -5.05 26.39
C LEU A 396 12.84 -5.15 25.48
N LYS A 397 13.94 -4.51 25.86
CA LYS A 397 15.23 -4.58 25.15
C LYS A 397 15.98 -5.85 25.52
N LEU A 398 15.78 -6.91 24.75
CA LEU A 398 16.34 -8.22 25.02
C LEU A 398 17.87 -8.23 24.86
N PRO A 399 18.64 -8.72 25.85
CA PRO A 399 20.08 -8.96 25.68
C PRO A 399 20.37 -9.96 24.57
N ARG A 400 21.51 -9.83 23.89
CA ARG A 400 21.87 -10.65 22.72
C ARG A 400 21.75 -12.16 22.96
N GLY A 401 22.14 -12.63 24.12
CA GLY A 401 22.03 -14.06 24.51
C GLY A 401 20.58 -14.52 24.60
N LEU A 402 19.69 -13.68 25.15
CA LEU A 402 18.26 -13.95 25.27
C LEU A 402 17.57 -13.88 23.89
N GLN A 403 17.99 -12.94 23.01
CA GLN A 403 17.49 -12.89 21.63
C GLN A 403 17.76 -14.20 20.88
N GLN A 404 18.97 -14.79 21.07
CA GLN A 404 19.33 -16.06 20.44
C GLN A 404 18.51 -17.23 20.99
N ASP A 405 18.35 -17.29 22.30
CA ASP A 405 17.55 -18.32 22.99
C ASP A 405 16.07 -18.25 22.56
N PHE A 406 15.49 -17.05 22.59
CA PHE A 406 14.10 -16.86 22.20
C PHE A 406 13.85 -17.19 20.72
N SER A 407 14.76 -16.80 19.83
CA SER A 407 14.65 -17.13 18.40
C SER A 407 14.59 -18.63 18.13
N GLN A 408 15.35 -19.45 18.88
CA GLN A 408 15.29 -20.91 18.75
C GLN A 408 13.90 -21.46 19.12
N HIS A 409 13.29 -20.93 20.19
CA HIS A 409 11.95 -21.34 20.61
C HIS A 409 10.86 -20.90 19.63
N VAL A 410 10.99 -19.70 19.07
CA VAL A 410 10.09 -19.21 18.03
C VAL A 410 10.19 -20.08 16.77
N GLN A 411 11.41 -20.41 16.35
CA GLN A 411 11.62 -21.28 15.19
C GLN A 411 11.03 -22.67 15.40
N GLN A 412 11.27 -23.29 16.56
CA GLN A 412 10.68 -24.59 16.89
C GLN A 412 9.14 -24.56 16.84
N ALA A 413 8.52 -23.49 17.35
CA ALA A 413 7.06 -23.34 17.32
C ALA A 413 6.53 -23.12 15.91
N THR A 414 7.19 -22.30 15.09
CA THR A 414 6.77 -22.02 13.70
C THR A 414 7.06 -23.18 12.76
N ASP A 415 8.12 -23.96 12.96
CA ASP A 415 8.43 -25.15 12.16
C ASP A 415 7.39 -26.26 12.37
N SER A 416 6.81 -26.37 13.58
CA SER A 416 5.78 -27.37 13.88
C SER A 416 4.44 -27.06 13.22
N ASP A 417 4.06 -25.79 13.14
CA ASP A 417 2.74 -25.36 12.64
C ASP A 417 2.76 -24.89 11.17
N GLY A 418 3.93 -24.59 10.63
CA GLY A 418 4.12 -24.08 9.26
C GLY A 418 3.46 -22.73 8.99
N LYS A 419 2.98 -22.03 10.04
CA LYS A 419 2.22 -20.78 9.94
C LYS A 419 3.03 -19.58 10.48
N GLU A 420 2.61 -18.40 10.08
CA GLU A 420 3.06 -17.14 10.67
C GLU A 420 2.63 -17.07 12.15
N MET A 421 3.54 -16.63 13.01
CA MET A 421 3.26 -16.40 14.42
C MET A 421 2.74 -14.96 14.62
N THR A 422 1.51 -14.82 15.12
CA THR A 422 0.96 -13.51 15.45
C THR A 422 1.71 -12.87 16.61
N HIS A 423 1.71 -11.54 16.71
CA HIS A 423 2.26 -10.78 17.84
C HIS A 423 1.74 -11.31 19.19
N HIS A 424 0.44 -11.61 19.30
CA HIS A 424 -0.14 -12.17 20.53
C HIS A 424 0.45 -13.54 20.88
N ALA A 425 0.59 -14.43 19.90
CA ALA A 425 1.20 -15.75 20.10
C ALA A 425 2.67 -15.65 20.50
N LEU A 426 3.42 -14.73 19.86
CA LEU A 426 4.81 -14.44 20.17
C LEU A 426 4.97 -13.97 21.63
N TRP A 427 4.11 -13.05 22.07
CA TRP A 427 4.10 -12.55 23.44
C TRP A 427 3.73 -13.64 24.45
N GLN A 428 2.75 -14.48 24.17
CA GLN A 428 2.39 -15.61 25.04
C GLN A 428 3.54 -16.62 25.15
N LEU A 429 4.22 -16.94 24.04
CA LEU A 429 5.40 -17.79 24.04
C LEU A 429 6.50 -17.21 24.94
N PHE A 430 6.80 -15.90 24.79
CA PHE A 430 7.79 -15.19 25.59
C PHE A 430 7.46 -15.23 27.08
N ARG A 431 6.22 -14.87 27.44
CA ARG A 431 5.76 -14.87 28.86
C ARG A 431 5.86 -16.23 29.49
N THR A 432 5.42 -17.27 28.77
CA THR A 432 5.45 -18.64 29.28
C THR A 432 6.87 -19.13 29.45
N ARG A 433 7.74 -18.84 28.48
CA ARG A 433 9.12 -19.36 28.49
C ARG A 433 9.99 -18.73 29.54
N TYR A 434 9.84 -17.43 29.83
CA TYR A 434 10.72 -16.67 30.71
C TYR A 434 10.09 -16.27 32.06
N GLY A 435 8.98 -16.91 32.43
CA GLY A 435 8.41 -16.84 33.77
C GLY A 435 7.49 -15.64 34.03
N LEU A 436 7.10 -14.87 33.04
CA LEU A 436 6.14 -13.75 33.17
C LEU A 436 4.67 -14.18 33.21
N GLN A 437 4.39 -15.46 33.35
CA GLN A 437 3.04 -16.01 33.53
C GLN A 437 2.54 -15.83 34.96
N ALA A 438 1.23 -15.96 35.16
CA ALA A 438 0.58 -15.67 36.43
C ALA A 438 1.03 -16.56 37.61
N GLN A 439 1.54 -17.76 37.36
CA GLN A 439 1.96 -18.71 38.39
C GLN A 439 3.21 -19.49 37.95
N PRO A 440 4.41 -18.93 38.07
CA PRO A 440 5.65 -19.69 37.91
C PRO A 440 5.82 -20.72 39.03
N ALA A 441 6.58 -21.80 38.79
CA ALA A 441 6.85 -22.83 39.79
C ALA A 441 7.48 -22.30 41.05
N LEU A 442 8.34 -21.27 40.90
CA LEU A 442 9.01 -20.57 42.01
C LEU A 442 8.66 -19.08 41.96
N THR A 443 8.02 -18.57 42.99
CA THR A 443 7.57 -17.16 43.09
C THR A 443 8.17 -16.48 44.32
N LEU A 444 8.74 -15.29 44.15
CA LEU A 444 9.13 -14.42 45.24
C LEU A 444 7.88 -13.76 45.86
N LEU A 445 7.64 -13.99 47.14
CA LEU A 445 6.54 -13.36 47.88
C LEU A 445 7.02 -12.06 48.55
N ASP A 446 8.12 -12.16 49.35
CA ASP A 446 8.68 -11.02 50.06
C ASP A 446 10.19 -11.20 50.26
N TYR A 447 10.93 -10.11 50.50
CA TYR A 447 12.34 -10.15 50.83
C TYR A 447 12.76 -8.98 51.71
N GLN A 448 13.82 -9.22 52.49
CA GLN A 448 14.52 -8.20 53.26
C GLN A 448 16.03 -8.40 53.09
N SER A 449 16.76 -7.33 52.92
CA SER A 449 18.21 -7.36 52.81
C SER A 449 18.84 -6.39 53.79
N ALA A 450 19.96 -6.78 54.39
CA ALA A 450 20.72 -5.95 55.34
C ALA A 450 22.22 -6.07 55.07
N SER A 451 22.91 -4.93 55.04
CA SER A 451 24.38 -4.89 54.97
C SER A 451 24.96 -5.23 56.32
N GLN A 452 25.99 -6.10 56.34
CA GLN A 452 26.71 -6.49 57.52
C GLN A 452 28.00 -5.66 57.69
N GLN A 453 28.57 -5.66 58.90
CA GLN A 453 29.79 -4.87 59.24
C GLN A 453 31.01 -5.29 58.43
N ASP A 454 31.06 -6.53 57.95
CA ASP A 454 32.11 -7.10 57.09
C ASP A 454 32.00 -6.79 55.61
N GLY A 455 31.04 -5.94 55.23
CA GLY A 455 30.76 -5.59 53.82
C GLY A 455 29.96 -6.63 53.06
N GLN A 456 29.50 -7.69 53.70
CA GLN A 456 28.59 -8.67 53.10
C GLN A 456 27.12 -8.22 53.23
N LEU A 457 26.29 -8.72 52.34
CA LEU A 457 24.85 -8.53 52.36
C LEU A 457 24.17 -9.83 52.80
N SER A 458 23.32 -9.75 53.80
CA SER A 458 22.42 -10.85 54.17
C SER A 458 21.07 -10.64 53.52
N LEU A 459 20.52 -11.71 52.96
CA LEU A 459 19.18 -11.75 52.34
C LEU A 459 18.32 -12.76 53.10
N GLN A 460 17.13 -12.32 53.48
CA GLN A 460 16.04 -13.20 53.91
C GLN A 460 14.89 -13.01 52.93
N ALA A 461 14.34 -14.11 52.37
CA ALA A 461 13.23 -14.05 51.47
C ALA A 461 12.20 -15.15 51.73
N THR A 462 10.98 -14.87 51.41
CA THR A 462 9.87 -15.83 51.43
C THR A 462 9.49 -16.17 49.98
N LEU A 463 9.56 -17.45 49.67
CA LEU A 463 9.30 -17.98 48.34
C LEU A 463 8.09 -18.92 48.40
N ARG A 464 7.37 -19.02 47.29
CA ARG A 464 6.36 -20.08 47.04
C ARG A 464 6.91 -20.99 45.95
N HIS A 465 7.07 -22.29 46.29
CA HIS A 465 7.56 -23.31 45.39
C HIS A 465 6.55 -24.45 45.33
N HIS A 466 5.99 -24.73 44.16
CA HIS A 466 4.90 -25.71 43.94
C HIS A 466 3.75 -25.59 44.96
N GLY A 467 3.38 -24.36 45.32
CA GLY A 467 2.29 -24.07 46.27
C GLY A 467 2.73 -24.01 47.74
N GLU A 468 3.90 -24.52 48.09
CA GLU A 468 4.45 -24.47 49.48
C GLU A 468 5.26 -23.19 49.72
N THR A 469 5.06 -22.60 50.88
CA THR A 469 5.86 -21.43 51.31
C THR A 469 7.17 -21.90 51.92
N ARG A 470 8.32 -21.37 51.44
CA ARG A 470 9.65 -21.67 51.90
C ARG A 470 10.41 -20.39 52.27
N ARG A 471 11.23 -20.44 53.33
CA ARG A 471 12.09 -19.35 53.72
C ARG A 471 13.49 -19.56 53.16
N LEU A 472 14.03 -18.50 52.58
CA LEU A 472 15.38 -18.43 52.05
C LEU A 472 16.25 -17.59 52.97
N GLN A 473 17.48 -18.02 53.24
CA GLN A 473 18.54 -17.21 53.87
C GLN A 473 19.80 -17.37 53.03
N GLY A 474 20.46 -16.26 52.72
CA GLY A 474 21.70 -16.27 51.95
C GLY A 474 22.60 -15.10 52.32
N GLN A 475 23.90 -15.25 52.07
CA GLN A 475 24.92 -14.22 52.27
C GLN A 475 25.78 -14.11 51.00
N GLY A 476 26.24 -12.91 50.69
CA GLY A 476 27.09 -12.64 49.54
C GLY A 476 27.55 -11.19 49.48
N ASN A 477 28.40 -10.87 48.53
CA ASN A 477 28.92 -9.53 48.30
C ASN A 477 27.90 -8.56 47.63
N GLY A 478 26.68 -9.01 47.37
CA GLY A 478 25.57 -8.23 46.82
C GLY A 478 24.29 -9.04 46.79
N LEU A 479 23.17 -8.40 46.41
CA LEU A 479 21.84 -8.98 46.49
C LEU A 479 21.70 -10.30 45.69
N LEU A 480 22.15 -10.30 44.44
CA LEU A 480 22.07 -11.49 43.57
C LEU A 480 23.02 -12.60 44.04
N SER A 481 24.20 -12.26 44.57
CA SER A 481 25.12 -13.23 45.11
C SER A 481 24.54 -13.89 46.37
N ALA A 482 23.95 -13.11 47.29
CA ALA A 482 23.27 -13.63 48.48
C ALA A 482 22.06 -14.51 48.10
N ALA A 483 21.26 -14.09 47.09
CA ALA A 483 20.15 -14.88 46.61
C ALA A 483 20.59 -16.20 45.96
N ALA A 484 21.64 -16.18 45.14
CA ALA A 484 22.20 -17.38 44.50
C ALA A 484 22.73 -18.38 45.54
N SER A 485 23.44 -17.90 46.56
CA SER A 485 23.93 -18.71 47.69
C SER A 485 22.77 -19.41 48.42
N GLY A 486 21.73 -18.65 48.80
CA GLY A 486 20.59 -19.17 49.51
C GLY A 486 19.75 -20.15 48.68
N LEU A 487 19.53 -19.84 47.38
CA LEU A 487 18.77 -20.71 46.45
C LEU A 487 19.55 -22.00 46.16
N SER A 488 20.86 -21.94 45.96
CA SER A 488 21.70 -23.14 45.78
C SER A 488 21.63 -24.07 47.01
N ALA A 489 21.61 -23.51 48.22
CA ALA A 489 21.46 -24.27 49.45
C ALA A 489 20.04 -24.85 49.61
N LEU A 490 19.01 -24.07 49.31
CA LEU A 490 17.60 -24.47 49.41
C LEU A 490 17.24 -25.63 48.45
N PHE A 491 17.73 -25.57 47.23
CA PHE A 491 17.48 -26.59 46.21
C PHE A 491 18.54 -27.67 46.11
N ARG A 492 19.62 -27.56 46.92
CA ARG A 492 20.78 -28.49 46.93
C ARG A 492 21.39 -28.65 45.54
N GLN A 493 21.30 -27.63 44.71
CA GLN A 493 21.80 -27.63 43.36
C GLN A 493 22.59 -26.34 43.09
N PRO A 494 23.90 -26.43 42.87
CA PRO A 494 24.72 -25.28 42.57
C PRO A 494 24.43 -24.77 41.16
N PHE A 495 24.44 -23.46 41.01
CA PHE A 495 24.35 -22.77 39.71
C PHE A 495 25.12 -21.46 39.77
N MET A 496 25.43 -20.88 38.63
CA MET A 496 26.08 -19.58 38.51
C MET A 496 25.22 -18.64 37.69
N ILE A 497 25.14 -17.37 38.09
CA ILE A 497 24.60 -16.29 37.29
C ILE A 497 25.68 -15.90 36.26
N LYS A 498 25.42 -16.12 34.97
CA LYS A 498 26.38 -15.85 33.90
C LYS A 498 26.13 -14.51 33.21
N ASP A 499 24.87 -14.15 33.04
CA ASP A 499 24.47 -12.89 32.41
C ASP A 499 23.44 -12.20 33.30
N TYR A 500 23.57 -10.88 33.44
CA TYR A 500 22.62 -10.01 34.12
C TYR A 500 22.53 -8.70 33.35
N HIS A 501 21.31 -8.31 33.01
CA HIS A 501 20.99 -7.05 32.34
C HIS A 501 19.73 -6.47 32.96
N GLU A 502 19.64 -5.16 33.00
CA GLU A 502 18.46 -4.44 33.46
C GLU A 502 18.27 -3.16 32.65
N HIS A 503 17.04 -2.71 32.54
CA HIS A 503 16.69 -1.38 32.04
C HIS A 503 15.32 -0.95 32.56
N THR A 504 14.99 0.33 32.37
CA THR A 504 13.75 0.93 32.83
C THR A 504 12.71 0.90 31.71
N LEU A 505 11.45 0.54 32.02
CA LEU A 505 10.28 0.64 31.16
C LEU A 505 9.57 1.96 31.42
N GLY A 506 9.62 2.89 30.45
CA GLY A 506 9.04 4.23 30.57
C GLY A 506 10.03 5.29 31.03
N ALA A 507 9.63 6.55 30.98
CA ALA A 507 10.49 7.73 31.21
C ALA A 507 10.10 8.55 32.46
N ARG A 508 9.17 8.08 33.30
CA ARG A 508 8.66 8.81 34.49
C ARG A 508 9.09 8.15 35.78
N SER A 509 8.89 8.85 36.91
CA SER A 509 9.24 8.38 38.26
C SER A 509 8.49 7.13 38.72
N ASP A 510 7.39 6.75 38.05
CA ASP A 510 6.60 5.55 38.29
C ASP A 510 6.94 4.41 37.29
N SER A 511 8.07 4.54 36.57
CA SER A 511 8.51 3.56 35.58
C SER A 511 8.91 2.24 36.26
N ARG A 512 8.59 1.12 35.58
CA ARG A 512 8.96 -0.22 36.00
C ARG A 512 10.39 -0.56 35.57
N SER A 513 11.07 -1.37 36.33
CA SER A 513 12.35 -1.98 35.96
C SER A 513 12.13 -3.37 35.41
N VAL A 514 12.89 -3.73 34.40
CA VAL A 514 12.98 -5.11 33.91
C VAL A 514 14.40 -5.64 34.10
N ALA A 515 14.48 -6.88 34.57
CA ALA A 515 15.74 -7.60 34.74
C ALA A 515 15.73 -8.90 33.95
N TYR A 516 16.89 -9.24 33.39
CA TYR A 516 17.13 -10.47 32.61
C TYR A 516 18.29 -11.21 33.26
N ILE A 517 18.07 -12.46 33.63
CA ILE A 517 19.11 -13.28 34.28
C ILE A 517 19.27 -14.61 33.56
N ARG A 518 20.52 -14.99 33.31
CA ARG A 518 20.89 -16.32 32.81
C ARG A 518 21.59 -17.10 33.88
N CYS A 519 21.02 -18.23 34.25
CA CYS A 519 21.64 -19.19 35.15
C CYS A 519 22.26 -20.35 34.36
N VAL A 520 23.47 -20.79 34.78
CA VAL A 520 24.19 -21.93 34.20
C VAL A 520 24.43 -22.95 35.27
N PHE A 521 24.12 -24.21 34.99
CA PHE A 521 24.29 -25.36 35.88
C PHE A 521 25.58 -26.13 35.56
N PRO A 522 26.12 -26.92 36.49
CA PRO A 522 27.38 -27.64 36.32
C PRO A 522 27.42 -28.58 35.11
N GLN A 523 26.27 -29.10 34.70
CA GLN A 523 26.11 -29.96 33.52
C GLN A 523 26.15 -29.21 32.18
N GLY A 524 26.27 -27.87 32.22
CA GLY A 524 26.30 -26.99 31.06
C GLY A 524 24.94 -26.48 30.60
N GLU A 525 23.84 -26.93 31.21
CA GLU A 525 22.49 -26.43 30.90
C GLU A 525 22.37 -24.95 31.34
N SER A 526 21.63 -24.16 30.58
CA SER A 526 21.41 -22.76 30.93
C SER A 526 19.97 -22.34 30.71
N TYR A 527 19.45 -21.48 31.57
CA TYR A 527 18.09 -21.00 31.57
C TYR A 527 18.03 -19.50 31.79
N TRP A 528 17.17 -18.84 31.01
CA TRP A 528 16.90 -17.43 31.18
C TRP A 528 15.62 -17.21 31.99
N GLY A 529 15.59 -16.14 32.78
CA GLY A 529 14.40 -15.64 33.46
C GLY A 529 14.31 -14.13 33.33
N VAL A 530 13.07 -13.63 33.27
CA VAL A 530 12.75 -12.21 33.17
C VAL A 530 11.91 -11.81 34.40
N GLY A 531 12.20 -10.66 34.98
CA GLY A 531 11.43 -10.09 36.10
C GLY A 531 11.06 -8.64 35.80
N ILE A 532 9.85 -8.22 36.13
CA ILE A 532 9.36 -6.87 35.92
C ILE A 532 8.68 -6.37 37.20
N ASP A 533 9.21 -5.31 37.79
CA ASP A 533 8.67 -4.70 39.00
C ASP A 533 8.98 -3.20 39.07
N ASN A 534 8.32 -2.45 39.95
CA ASN A 534 8.66 -1.05 40.23
C ASN A 534 9.98 -0.95 41.02
N ASP A 535 10.32 -1.98 41.78
CA ASP A 535 11.58 -2.11 42.50
C ASP A 535 12.58 -2.95 41.68
N VAL A 536 13.70 -2.35 41.30
CA VAL A 536 14.76 -2.99 40.51
C VAL A 536 15.33 -4.23 41.19
N ALA A 537 15.47 -4.21 42.53
CA ALA A 537 15.96 -5.34 43.32
C ALA A 537 14.94 -6.49 43.26
N ARG A 538 13.66 -6.20 43.40
CA ARG A 538 12.59 -7.17 43.29
C ARG A 538 12.49 -7.76 41.88
N ALA A 539 12.60 -6.92 40.85
CA ALA A 539 12.64 -7.37 39.44
C ALA A 539 13.81 -8.36 39.22
N SER A 540 14.98 -8.06 39.75
CA SER A 540 16.16 -8.93 39.63
C SER A 540 15.98 -10.27 40.36
N LEU A 541 15.42 -10.26 41.58
CA LEU A 541 15.11 -11.49 42.31
C LEU A 541 14.04 -12.33 41.65
N GLN A 542 13.02 -11.70 41.08
CA GLN A 542 11.99 -12.38 40.26
C GLN A 542 12.60 -13.02 39.01
N ALA A 543 13.49 -12.30 38.30
CA ALA A 543 14.17 -12.85 37.13
C ALA A 543 14.99 -14.10 37.49
N LEU A 544 15.67 -14.09 38.63
CA LEU A 544 16.43 -15.24 39.15
C LEU A 544 15.50 -16.42 39.48
N CYS A 545 14.39 -16.17 40.19
CA CYS A 545 13.38 -17.20 40.48
C CYS A 545 12.77 -17.78 39.19
N ASN A 546 12.52 -16.96 38.18
CA ASN A 546 11.95 -17.40 36.91
C ASN A 546 12.95 -18.25 36.09
N ALA A 547 14.25 -17.94 36.12
CA ALA A 547 15.29 -18.77 35.52
C ALA A 547 15.36 -20.17 36.18
N LEU A 548 15.27 -20.23 37.51
CA LEU A 548 15.25 -21.50 38.25
C LEU A 548 13.94 -22.27 38.06
N SER A 549 12.79 -21.60 37.92
CA SER A 549 11.52 -22.23 37.56
C SER A 549 11.61 -22.92 36.20
N ALA A 550 12.28 -22.30 35.22
CA ALA A 550 12.50 -22.91 33.91
C ALA A 550 13.39 -24.15 33.99
N ALA A 551 14.41 -24.15 34.85
CA ALA A 551 15.28 -25.31 35.11
C ALA A 551 14.50 -26.45 35.76
N ASP A 552 13.68 -26.16 36.77
CA ASP A 552 12.87 -27.14 37.50
C ASP A 552 11.86 -27.84 36.58
N GLN A 553 11.18 -27.07 35.74
CA GLN A 553 10.26 -27.62 34.73
C GLN A 553 10.96 -28.52 33.70
N ALA A 554 12.20 -28.21 33.31
CA ALA A 554 12.98 -29.03 32.39
C ALA A 554 13.47 -30.33 33.07
N GLY A 555 13.87 -30.28 34.32
CA GLY A 555 14.29 -31.44 35.12
C GLY A 555 13.17 -32.40 35.49
N GLY A 556 11.95 -31.93 35.69
CA GLY A 556 10.77 -32.75 35.98
C GLY A 556 10.21 -33.58 34.81
N ARG A 557 10.77 -33.44 33.61
CA ARG A 557 10.44 -34.23 32.42
C ARG A 557 11.35 -35.45 32.19
N LYS A 558 12.27 -35.74 33.12
CA LYS A 558 13.03 -37.00 33.17
C LYS A 558 12.43 -37.88 34.27
#